data_69ad024e9be4025cf9f328da1dcdaa7e
#
_entry.id   69ad024e9be4025cf9f328da1dcdaa7e
#
_cell.length_a   1.000
_cell.length_b   1.000
_cell.length_c   1.000
_cell.angle_alpha   90.00
_cell.angle_beta   90.00
_cell.angle_gamma   90.00
#
_symmetry.space_group_name_H-M   'P 1'
#
loop_
_entity.id
_entity.type
_entity.pdbx_description
1 polymer ?
#
loop_
_entity_poly.entity_id
_entity_poly.type
_entity_poly.pdbx_seq_one_letter_code
_entity_poly.pdbx_strand_id
1 'polypeptide(L)'
;AYREALDRLAADGHLFHCDCTRALLGPGGACAGRCAPRPDQVRAPNATRVQVPADCRIRFQDLLQDARDEPLGRQFPDFVVKRKDGLDAYQLAVVVEDAFQGITHIVRGSDLLDSTPRQVFLQQLLGYPIPAYGHLPVITTHQGQKFSKQNHAPAIDDQQPVVNLRRALRFLHQPAPPSELDSAAALLDFATRHWAPARIPRAIAVAASSLGLQE
;
A
#
# COMPACT_ATOMS: atom_id res chain seq x y z
N ALA A 1 2.46 0.07 21.88
CA ALA A 1 2.44 -0.74 20.65
C ALA A 1 3.66 -0.46 19.76
N TYR A 2 3.86 0.77 19.19
CA TYR A 2 4.98 1.06 18.26
C TYR A 2 6.35 0.86 18.89
N ARG A 3 6.57 1.38 20.11
CA ARG A 3 7.83 1.22 20.83
C ARG A 3 8.13 -0.27 21.08
N GLU A 4 7.16 -1.02 21.51
CA GLU A 4 7.28 -2.45 21.76
C GLU A 4 7.65 -3.24 20.49
N ALA A 5 7.03 -2.90 19.35
CA ALA A 5 7.37 -3.48 18.06
C ALA A 5 8.81 -3.15 17.64
N LEU A 6 9.25 -1.89 17.84
CA LEU A 6 10.63 -1.49 17.57
C LEU A 6 11.62 -2.16 18.52
N ASP A 7 11.32 -2.25 19.82
CA ASP A 7 12.18 -2.91 20.82
C ASP A 7 12.34 -4.40 20.48
N ARG A 8 11.28 -5.08 20.06
CA ARG A 8 11.34 -6.47 19.60
C ARG A 8 12.22 -6.64 18.36
N LEU A 9 11.99 -5.83 17.31
CA LEU A 9 12.82 -5.85 16.10
C LEU A 9 14.30 -5.55 16.41
N ALA A 10 14.58 -4.68 17.38
CA ALA A 10 15.93 -4.36 17.82
C ALA A 10 16.58 -5.51 18.56
N ALA A 11 15.85 -6.15 19.51
CA ALA A 11 16.34 -7.30 20.29
C ALA A 11 16.69 -8.49 19.37
N ASP A 12 15.92 -8.67 18.30
CA ASP A 12 16.15 -9.73 17.31
C ASP A 12 17.22 -9.34 16.25
N GLY A 13 17.86 -8.16 16.37
CA GLY A 13 18.95 -7.72 15.52
C GLY A 13 18.53 -7.30 14.09
N HIS A 14 17.24 -7.01 13.88
CA HIS A 14 16.72 -6.65 12.56
C HIS A 14 16.89 -5.17 12.21
N LEU A 15 17.26 -4.32 13.17
CA LEU A 15 17.32 -2.87 12.98
C LEU A 15 18.73 -2.33 12.87
N PHE A 16 18.88 -1.26 12.10
CA PHE A 16 20.08 -0.42 12.08
C PHE A 16 19.73 1.06 11.90
N HIS A 17 20.64 1.94 12.30
CA HIS A 17 20.51 3.38 12.14
C HIS A 17 21.13 3.85 10.83
N CYS A 18 20.54 4.88 10.20
CA CYS A 18 20.97 5.40 8.92
C CYS A 18 20.86 6.92 8.86
N ASP A 19 21.98 7.61 8.62
CA ASP A 19 22.06 9.06 8.44
C ASP A 19 22.13 9.52 6.97
N CYS A 20 22.05 8.60 6.01
CA CYS A 20 22.09 8.90 4.59
C CYS A 20 21.10 10.01 4.21
N THR A 21 21.59 10.95 3.38
CA THR A 21 20.73 11.92 2.70
C THR A 21 20.00 11.27 1.51
N ARG A 22 18.97 11.93 0.96
CA ARG A 22 18.24 11.40 -0.22
C ARG A 22 19.18 11.11 -1.40
N ALA A 23 20.21 11.93 -1.61
CA ALA A 23 21.18 11.77 -2.70
C ALA A 23 22.06 10.52 -2.54
N LEU A 24 22.22 10.01 -1.32
CA LEU A 24 23.02 8.82 -1.01
C LEU A 24 22.21 7.52 -1.01
N LEU A 25 20.88 7.62 -1.01
CA LEU A 25 20.02 6.44 -1.05
C LEU A 25 19.96 5.85 -2.46
N GLY A 26 19.95 4.53 -2.52
CA GLY A 26 19.77 3.79 -3.76
C GLY A 26 18.31 3.67 -4.19
N PRO A 27 18.03 2.81 -5.19
CA PRO A 27 16.68 2.52 -5.65
C PRO A 27 15.75 2.16 -4.48
N GLY A 28 14.47 2.57 -4.58
CA GLY A 28 13.51 2.36 -3.51
C GLY A 28 13.80 3.11 -2.20
N GLY A 29 14.79 4.02 -2.19
CA GLY A 29 15.22 4.74 -1.00
C GLY A 29 16.03 3.89 -0.03
N ALA A 30 16.66 2.82 -0.48
CA ALA A 30 17.46 1.91 0.34
C ALA A 30 18.82 2.52 0.72
N CYS A 31 19.30 2.21 1.93
CA CYS A 31 20.66 2.52 2.37
C CYS A 31 21.69 1.63 1.66
N ALA A 32 21.27 0.45 1.21
CA ALA A 32 22.09 -0.54 0.50
C ALA A 32 23.40 -0.91 1.25
N GLY A 33 23.29 -1.14 2.56
CA GLY A 33 24.38 -1.63 3.38
C GLY A 33 25.44 -0.59 3.79
N ARG A 34 25.26 0.69 3.48
CA ARG A 34 26.26 1.73 3.79
C ARG A 34 26.43 1.99 5.29
N CYS A 35 25.34 1.99 6.04
CA CYS A 35 25.34 2.35 7.47
C CYS A 35 25.38 1.14 8.40
N ALA A 36 24.72 0.03 8.05
CA ALA A 36 24.65 -1.16 8.89
C ALA A 36 26.01 -1.68 9.40
N PRO A 37 27.09 -1.74 8.57
CA PRO A 37 28.41 -2.17 9.04
C PRO A 37 29.18 -1.11 9.84
N ARG A 38 28.63 0.09 10.03
CA ARG A 38 29.31 1.22 10.67
C ARG A 38 28.43 1.93 11.72
N PRO A 39 27.85 1.21 12.69
CA PRO A 39 26.87 1.79 13.61
C PRO A 39 27.44 2.99 14.40
N ASP A 40 28.70 2.93 14.79
CA ASP A 40 29.37 4.00 15.58
C ASP A 40 29.66 5.27 14.79
N GLN A 41 29.55 5.23 13.45
CA GLN A 41 29.79 6.37 12.58
C GLN A 41 28.49 7.07 12.14
N VAL A 42 27.34 6.51 12.48
CA VAL A 42 26.04 7.08 12.11
C VAL A 42 25.71 8.27 13.01
N ARG A 43 25.49 9.43 12.40
CA ARG A 43 25.25 10.70 13.09
C ARG A 43 23.76 10.95 13.29
N ALA A 44 23.42 11.68 14.34
CA ALA A 44 22.08 12.22 14.52
C ALA A 44 21.87 13.49 13.67
N PRO A 45 20.66 13.79 13.15
CA PRO A 45 19.48 12.90 13.21
C PRO A 45 19.58 11.73 12.22
N ASN A 46 19.18 10.56 12.66
CA ASN A 46 19.18 9.35 11.83
C ASN A 46 17.79 8.68 11.77
N ALA A 47 17.57 7.87 10.75
CA ALA A 47 16.40 7.02 10.63
C ALA A 47 16.72 5.62 11.14
N THR A 48 15.72 4.93 11.72
CA THR A 48 15.82 3.50 12.00
C THR A 48 15.26 2.72 10.82
N ARG A 49 16.00 1.75 10.35
CA ARG A 49 15.67 0.93 9.20
C ARG A 49 15.66 -0.55 9.59
N VAL A 50 14.80 -1.33 8.93
CA VAL A 50 14.85 -2.79 9.02
C VAL A 50 15.68 -3.32 7.85
N GLN A 51 16.53 -4.29 8.14
CA GLN A 51 17.34 -4.97 7.13
C GLN A 51 16.56 -6.16 6.56
N VAL A 52 16.61 -6.32 5.24
CA VAL A 52 15.97 -7.44 4.53
C VAL A 52 17.06 -8.35 3.98
N PRO A 53 17.06 -9.66 4.29
CA PRO A 53 17.99 -10.60 3.70
C PRO A 53 17.93 -10.60 2.17
N ALA A 54 19.07 -10.70 1.49
CA ALA A 54 19.16 -10.59 0.03
C ALA A 54 18.36 -11.66 -0.73
N ASP A 55 18.19 -12.84 -0.14
CA ASP A 55 17.41 -13.97 -0.65
C ASP A 55 15.95 -13.95 -0.22
N CYS A 56 15.53 -12.98 0.58
CA CYS A 56 14.16 -12.85 1.07
C CYS A 56 13.18 -12.70 -0.08
N ARG A 57 12.20 -13.61 -0.13
CA ARG A 57 11.06 -13.58 -1.04
C ARG A 57 9.75 -13.61 -0.25
N ILE A 58 8.83 -12.78 -0.65
CA ILE A 58 7.50 -12.74 -0.07
C ILE A 58 6.49 -13.26 -1.09
N ARG A 59 5.76 -14.30 -0.70
CA ARG A 59 4.67 -14.88 -1.49
C ARG A 59 3.35 -14.61 -0.82
N PHE A 60 2.39 -14.11 -1.57
CA PHE A 60 1.01 -13.94 -1.10
C PHE A 60 0.03 -14.07 -2.24
N GLN A 61 -1.19 -14.51 -1.90
CA GLN A 61 -2.32 -14.50 -2.82
C GLN A 61 -3.07 -13.19 -2.62
N ASP A 62 -3.17 -12.40 -3.68
CA ASP A 62 -4.05 -11.24 -3.67
C ASP A 62 -5.48 -11.65 -3.99
N LEU A 63 -6.46 -11.04 -3.34
CA LEU A 63 -7.88 -11.35 -3.54
C LEU A 63 -8.41 -10.88 -4.89
N LEU A 64 -7.81 -9.85 -5.46
CA LEU A 64 -8.30 -9.14 -6.65
C LEU A 64 -7.30 -9.17 -7.81
N GLN A 65 -6.03 -9.38 -7.54
CA GLN A 65 -4.96 -9.52 -8.51
C GLN A 65 -4.47 -10.98 -8.55
N ASP A 66 -3.44 -11.25 -9.35
CA ASP A 66 -2.82 -12.57 -9.39
C ASP A 66 -1.94 -12.83 -8.16
N ALA A 67 -1.59 -14.11 -7.94
CA ALA A 67 -0.62 -14.51 -6.92
C ALA A 67 0.71 -13.79 -7.15
N ARG A 68 1.36 -13.36 -6.06
CA ARG A 68 2.61 -12.60 -6.09
C ARG A 68 3.75 -13.42 -5.48
N ASP A 69 4.92 -13.33 -6.10
CA ASP A 69 6.18 -13.86 -5.59
C ASP A 69 7.26 -12.78 -5.75
N GLU A 70 7.42 -11.96 -4.72
CA GLU A 70 8.23 -10.75 -4.77
C GLU A 70 9.64 -10.99 -4.19
N PRO A 71 10.70 -10.71 -4.94
CA PRO A 71 12.08 -10.82 -4.45
C PRO A 71 12.43 -9.61 -3.57
N LEU A 72 11.83 -9.53 -2.38
CA LEU A 72 11.87 -8.36 -1.50
C LEU A 72 13.31 -7.91 -1.19
N GLY A 73 14.20 -8.84 -0.87
CA GLY A 73 15.58 -8.51 -0.53
C GLY A 73 16.39 -7.86 -1.66
N ARG A 74 16.01 -8.13 -2.93
CA ARG A 74 16.63 -7.50 -4.10
C ARG A 74 16.01 -6.15 -4.42
N GLN A 75 14.70 -6.02 -4.24
CA GLN A 75 13.96 -4.77 -4.52
C GLN A 75 14.15 -3.75 -3.40
N PHE A 76 14.10 -4.21 -2.16
CA PHE A 76 14.19 -3.38 -0.95
C PHE A 76 15.09 -4.06 0.07
N PRO A 77 16.42 -3.94 -0.05
CA PRO A 77 17.38 -4.55 0.89
C PRO A 77 17.27 -3.98 2.31
N ASP A 78 16.62 -2.85 2.44
CA ASP A 78 16.26 -2.22 3.71
C ASP A 78 15.17 -1.16 3.48
N PHE A 79 14.41 -0.81 4.53
CA PHE A 79 13.45 0.29 4.49
C PHE A 79 13.25 0.91 5.87
N VAL A 80 12.77 2.17 5.88
CA VAL A 80 12.59 2.97 7.10
C VAL A 80 11.39 2.45 7.88
N VAL A 81 11.59 2.24 9.20
CA VAL A 81 10.53 1.96 10.19
C VAL A 81 10.35 3.11 11.18
N LYS A 82 11.40 3.94 11.41
CA LYS A 82 11.31 5.21 12.14
C LYS A 82 12.08 6.29 11.42
N ARG A 83 11.46 7.45 11.26
CA ARG A 83 11.99 8.58 10.50
C ARG A 83 13.01 9.38 11.33
N LYS A 84 13.83 10.20 10.65
CA LYS A 84 14.81 11.09 11.29
C LYS A 84 14.19 12.14 12.21
N ASP A 85 12.93 12.51 11.96
CA ASP A 85 12.15 13.44 12.78
C ASP A 85 11.49 12.77 14.00
N GLY A 86 11.76 11.48 14.22
CA GLY A 86 11.25 10.70 15.35
C GLY A 86 9.88 10.08 15.14
N LEU A 87 9.20 10.37 14.01
CA LEU A 87 7.91 9.77 13.69
C LEU A 87 8.06 8.33 13.20
N ASP A 88 7.10 7.48 13.54
CA ASP A 88 7.03 6.13 13.02
C ASP A 88 6.70 6.16 11.53
N ALA A 89 7.37 5.30 10.75
CA ALA A 89 7.18 5.28 9.31
C ALA A 89 5.92 4.49 8.93
N TYR A 90 5.33 4.83 7.79
CA TYR A 90 4.09 4.25 7.29
C TYR A 90 4.07 2.72 7.33
N GLN A 91 5.15 2.06 6.92
CA GLN A 91 5.20 0.59 6.87
C GLN A 91 5.07 -0.05 8.25
N LEU A 92 5.68 0.54 9.28
CA LEU A 92 5.53 0.06 10.65
C LEU A 92 4.16 0.43 11.22
N ALA A 93 3.73 1.69 11.01
CA ALA A 93 2.49 2.20 11.59
C ALA A 93 1.29 1.35 11.18
N VAL A 94 1.14 1.09 9.88
CA VAL A 94 0.03 0.29 9.34
C VAL A 94 0.05 -1.13 9.91
N VAL A 95 1.21 -1.79 9.95
CA VAL A 95 1.32 -3.16 10.44
C VAL A 95 0.95 -3.27 11.93
N VAL A 96 1.39 -2.31 12.74
CA VAL A 96 1.10 -2.30 14.19
C VAL A 96 -0.37 -1.98 14.45
N GLU A 97 -0.94 -1.00 13.73
CA GLU A 97 -2.35 -0.61 13.90
C GLU A 97 -3.29 -1.71 13.43
N ASP A 98 -3.03 -2.32 12.26
CA ASP A 98 -3.85 -3.40 11.73
C ASP A 98 -3.86 -4.61 12.69
N ALA A 99 -2.70 -4.96 13.24
CA ALA A 99 -2.61 -6.05 14.22
C ALA A 99 -3.34 -5.70 15.52
N PHE A 100 -3.18 -4.47 16.02
CA PHE A 100 -3.85 -4.00 17.24
C PHE A 100 -5.37 -3.98 17.12
N GLN A 101 -5.87 -3.60 15.94
CA GLN A 101 -7.31 -3.54 15.64
C GLN A 101 -7.90 -4.89 15.21
N GLY A 102 -7.08 -5.93 15.03
CA GLY A 102 -7.54 -7.24 14.58
C GLY A 102 -8.04 -7.25 13.12
N ILE A 103 -7.44 -6.41 12.27
CA ILE A 103 -7.80 -6.33 10.85
C ILE A 103 -7.47 -7.65 10.16
N THR A 104 -8.46 -8.22 9.48
CA THR A 104 -8.35 -9.50 8.77
C THR A 104 -8.27 -9.35 7.26
N HIS A 105 -8.75 -8.23 6.71
CA HIS A 105 -8.78 -7.96 5.28
C HIS A 105 -8.38 -6.50 5.01
N ILE A 106 -7.48 -6.30 4.05
CA ILE A 106 -7.03 -4.98 3.61
C ILE A 106 -7.35 -4.82 2.13
N VAL A 107 -8.34 -3.97 1.83
CA VAL A 107 -8.70 -3.62 0.45
C VAL A 107 -8.28 -2.18 0.18
N ARG A 108 -7.44 -2.00 -0.84
CA ARG A 108 -6.85 -0.67 -1.14
C ARG A 108 -6.47 -0.53 -2.62
N GLY A 109 -6.01 0.62 -3.03
CA GLY A 109 -5.52 0.84 -4.38
C GLY A 109 -4.22 0.09 -4.68
N SER A 110 -4.05 -0.34 -5.91
CA SER A 110 -2.87 -1.06 -6.40
C SER A 110 -1.58 -0.23 -6.39
N ASP A 111 -1.68 1.08 -6.22
CA ASP A 111 -0.53 1.96 -5.98
C ASP A 111 0.21 1.65 -4.66
N LEU A 112 -0.44 0.91 -3.76
CA LEU A 112 0.16 0.39 -2.53
C LEU A 112 0.59 -1.09 -2.63
N LEU A 113 0.46 -1.71 -3.80
CA LEU A 113 0.83 -3.12 -3.99
C LEU A 113 2.29 -3.38 -3.64
N ASP A 114 3.21 -2.49 -4.04
CA ASP A 114 4.63 -2.59 -3.71
C ASP A 114 4.94 -2.44 -2.20
N SER A 115 3.99 -1.91 -1.42
CA SER A 115 4.12 -1.84 0.05
C SER A 115 3.81 -3.18 0.72
N THR A 116 2.98 -4.01 0.11
CA THR A 116 2.50 -5.27 0.69
C THR A 116 3.65 -6.22 1.07
N PRO A 117 4.66 -6.48 0.22
CA PRO A 117 5.77 -7.36 0.61
C PRO A 117 6.53 -6.87 1.85
N ARG A 118 6.73 -5.55 1.98
CA ARG A 118 7.39 -4.95 3.17
C ARG A 118 6.55 -5.10 4.43
N GLN A 119 5.23 -4.96 4.31
CA GLN A 119 4.29 -5.12 5.43
C GLN A 119 4.19 -6.59 5.86
N VAL A 120 4.06 -7.51 4.91
CA VAL A 120 4.08 -8.95 5.19
C VAL A 120 5.39 -9.37 5.87
N PHE A 121 6.52 -8.84 5.41
CA PHE A 121 7.82 -9.10 6.04
C PHE A 121 7.84 -8.62 7.50
N LEU A 122 7.36 -7.41 7.80
CA LEU A 122 7.26 -6.91 9.18
C LEU A 122 6.30 -7.76 10.03
N GLN A 123 5.17 -8.17 9.47
CA GLN A 123 4.21 -9.05 10.16
C GLN A 123 4.88 -10.38 10.54
N GLN A 124 5.67 -10.96 9.63
CA GLN A 124 6.42 -12.20 9.90
C GLN A 124 7.45 -12.00 11.03
N LEU A 125 8.25 -10.93 10.97
CA LEU A 125 9.25 -10.63 12.01
C LEU A 125 8.60 -10.37 13.38
N LEU A 126 7.45 -9.70 13.41
CA LEU A 126 6.72 -9.38 14.63
C LEU A 126 5.79 -10.52 15.10
N GLY A 127 5.65 -11.61 14.33
CA GLY A 127 4.72 -12.70 14.63
C GLY A 127 3.26 -12.26 14.65
N TYR A 128 2.91 -11.25 13.86
CA TYR A 128 1.53 -10.77 13.74
C TYR A 128 0.76 -11.60 12.70
N PRO A 129 -0.57 -11.71 12.84
CA PRO A 129 -1.40 -12.29 11.79
C PRO A 129 -1.22 -11.52 10.47
N ILE A 130 -1.16 -12.26 9.37
CA ILE A 130 -1.10 -11.66 8.02
C ILE A 130 -2.53 -11.56 7.49
N PRO A 131 -3.06 -10.34 7.26
CA PRO A 131 -4.38 -10.16 6.69
C PRO A 131 -4.45 -10.60 5.23
N ALA A 132 -5.64 -10.87 4.73
CA ALA A 132 -5.88 -11.05 3.31
C ALA A 132 -5.80 -9.69 2.59
N TYR A 133 -5.01 -9.60 1.54
CA TYR A 133 -4.84 -8.36 0.76
C TYR A 133 -5.63 -8.40 -0.53
N GLY A 134 -6.28 -7.30 -0.88
CA GLY A 134 -6.95 -7.10 -2.15
C GLY A 134 -6.63 -5.73 -2.74
N HIS A 135 -6.06 -5.69 -3.94
CA HIS A 135 -5.66 -4.44 -4.58
C HIS A 135 -6.56 -4.11 -5.77
N LEU A 136 -7.35 -3.04 -5.62
CA LEU A 136 -8.18 -2.47 -6.68
C LEU A 136 -7.31 -1.73 -7.70
N PRO A 137 -7.65 -1.76 -9.00
CA PRO A 137 -6.94 -0.95 -9.98
C PRO A 137 -7.03 0.53 -9.62
N VAL A 138 -6.01 1.31 -9.99
CA VAL A 138 -6.06 2.78 -9.91
C VAL A 138 -6.41 3.37 -11.27
N ILE A 139 -7.01 4.56 -11.26
CA ILE A 139 -7.27 5.32 -12.48
C ILE A 139 -6.00 6.09 -12.86
N THR A 140 -5.63 6.02 -14.13
CA THR A 140 -4.47 6.73 -14.67
C THR A 140 -4.86 7.63 -15.84
N THR A 141 -4.03 8.65 -16.11
CA THR A 141 -4.06 9.41 -17.35
C THR A 141 -3.68 8.52 -18.53
N HIS A 142 -3.84 9.01 -19.75
CA HIS A 142 -3.37 8.34 -20.98
C HIS A 142 -1.83 8.14 -20.96
N GLN A 143 -1.10 8.95 -20.21
CA GLN A 143 0.35 8.83 -20.00
C GLN A 143 0.73 7.83 -18.88
N GLY A 144 -0.25 7.15 -18.28
CA GLY A 144 -0.03 6.18 -17.21
C GLY A 144 0.21 6.80 -15.81
N GLN A 145 0.04 8.12 -15.65
CA GLN A 145 0.18 8.78 -14.36
C GLN A 145 -1.11 8.58 -13.54
N LYS A 146 -0.96 8.23 -12.25
CA LYS A 146 -2.11 8.06 -11.36
C LYS A 146 -2.91 9.37 -11.27
N PHE A 147 -4.24 9.28 -11.34
CA PHE A 147 -5.13 10.38 -10.99
C PHE A 147 -4.96 10.73 -9.52
N SER A 148 -4.35 11.89 -9.23
CA SER A 148 -4.02 12.32 -7.88
C SER A 148 -4.00 13.85 -7.78
N LYS A 149 -4.03 14.36 -6.55
CA LYS A 149 -3.85 15.80 -6.29
C LYS A 149 -2.54 16.36 -6.87
N GLN A 150 -1.49 15.55 -6.90
CA GLN A 150 -0.18 15.95 -7.45
C GLN A 150 -0.23 16.19 -8.97
N ASN A 151 -1.13 15.51 -9.66
CA ASN A 151 -1.31 15.61 -11.11
C ASN A 151 -2.54 16.46 -11.48
N HIS A 152 -3.02 17.29 -10.55
CA HIS A 152 -4.16 18.19 -10.74
C HIS A 152 -5.45 17.49 -11.19
N ALA A 153 -5.62 16.20 -10.83
CA ALA A 153 -6.84 15.47 -11.12
C ALA A 153 -8.06 16.19 -10.52
N PRO A 154 -9.19 16.28 -11.25
CA PRO A 154 -10.40 16.88 -10.74
C PRO A 154 -10.83 16.22 -9.43
N ALA A 155 -11.23 17.04 -8.46
CA ALA A 155 -11.81 16.53 -7.22
C ALA A 155 -13.14 15.82 -7.48
N ILE A 156 -13.48 14.87 -6.62
CA ILE A 156 -14.81 14.27 -6.62
C ILE A 156 -15.81 15.37 -6.22
N ASP A 157 -16.89 15.48 -6.99
CA ASP A 157 -18.00 16.40 -6.65
C ASP A 157 -18.92 15.72 -5.64
N ASP A 158 -18.81 16.11 -4.37
CA ASP A 158 -19.59 15.54 -3.27
C ASP A 158 -21.10 15.84 -3.39
N GLN A 159 -21.49 16.80 -4.24
CA GLN A 159 -22.89 17.11 -4.50
C GLN A 159 -23.54 16.12 -5.50
N GLN A 160 -22.75 15.24 -6.10
CA GLN A 160 -23.23 14.26 -7.09
C GLN A 160 -22.94 12.79 -6.67
N PRO A 161 -23.36 12.34 -5.47
CA PRO A 161 -23.03 11.01 -4.97
C PRO A 161 -23.57 9.88 -5.85
N VAL A 162 -24.76 10.04 -6.43
CA VAL A 162 -25.38 9.05 -7.32
C VAL A 162 -24.51 8.86 -8.58
N VAL A 163 -24.06 9.95 -9.20
CA VAL A 163 -23.21 9.90 -10.40
C VAL A 163 -21.87 9.26 -10.08
N ASN A 164 -21.26 9.63 -8.96
CA ASN A 164 -19.99 9.09 -8.50
C ASN A 164 -20.08 7.58 -8.24
N LEU A 165 -21.12 7.10 -7.55
CA LEU A 165 -21.34 5.69 -7.28
C LEU A 165 -21.57 4.87 -8.56
N ARG A 166 -22.37 5.39 -9.49
CA ARG A 166 -22.58 4.73 -10.79
C ARG A 166 -21.27 4.62 -11.59
N ARG A 167 -20.43 5.66 -11.56
CA ARG A 167 -19.10 5.65 -12.20
C ARG A 167 -18.18 4.62 -11.54
N ALA A 168 -18.16 4.56 -10.19
CA ALA A 168 -17.35 3.60 -9.44
C ALA A 168 -17.77 2.15 -9.72
N LEU A 169 -19.08 1.86 -9.74
CA LEU A 169 -19.59 0.52 -10.06
C LEU A 169 -19.23 0.10 -11.49
N ARG A 170 -19.34 1.01 -12.45
CA ARG A 170 -18.90 0.77 -13.83
C ARG A 170 -17.39 0.53 -13.92
N PHE A 171 -16.59 1.33 -13.24
CA PHE A 171 -15.14 1.16 -13.15
C PHE A 171 -14.74 -0.22 -12.61
N LEU A 172 -15.44 -0.70 -11.61
CA LEU A 172 -15.22 -2.01 -10.99
C LEU A 172 -15.95 -3.15 -11.72
N HIS A 173 -16.51 -2.89 -12.91
CA HIS A 173 -17.28 -3.84 -13.73
C HIS A 173 -18.42 -4.51 -12.95
N GLN A 174 -18.98 -3.82 -11.96
CA GLN A 174 -20.10 -4.36 -11.20
C GLN A 174 -21.41 -4.30 -11.99
N PRO A 175 -22.42 -5.10 -11.62
CA PRO A 175 -23.73 -5.04 -12.24
C PRO A 175 -24.26 -3.61 -12.28
N ALA A 176 -24.78 -3.21 -13.43
CA ALA A 176 -25.35 -1.86 -13.61
C ALA A 176 -26.62 -1.72 -12.76
N PRO A 177 -26.70 -0.73 -11.86
CA PRO A 177 -27.92 -0.50 -11.10
C PRO A 177 -29.02 0.05 -12.02
N PRO A 178 -30.30 -0.32 -11.79
CA PRO A 178 -31.44 0.23 -12.48
C PRO A 178 -31.42 1.77 -12.52
N SER A 179 -31.94 2.36 -13.61
CA SER A 179 -31.94 3.82 -13.81
C SER A 179 -32.73 4.55 -12.75
N GLU A 180 -33.78 3.90 -12.23
CA GLU A 180 -34.72 4.43 -11.26
C GLU A 180 -34.14 4.63 -9.86
N LEU A 181 -32.98 4.04 -9.57
CA LEU A 181 -32.31 4.23 -8.28
C LEU A 181 -31.59 5.59 -8.27
N ASP A 182 -32.18 6.57 -7.65
CA ASP A 182 -31.78 7.96 -7.64
C ASP A 182 -31.13 8.45 -6.33
N SER A 183 -30.94 7.55 -5.35
CA SER A 183 -30.29 7.88 -4.08
C SER A 183 -29.03 7.04 -3.84
N ALA A 184 -28.05 7.65 -3.14
CA ALA A 184 -26.83 6.96 -2.76
C ALA A 184 -27.11 5.70 -1.91
N ALA A 185 -28.06 5.77 -0.98
CA ALA A 185 -28.42 4.64 -0.14
C ALA A 185 -28.98 3.47 -0.95
N ALA A 186 -29.88 3.72 -1.91
CA ALA A 186 -30.46 2.69 -2.76
C ALA A 186 -29.39 2.07 -3.69
N LEU A 187 -28.44 2.87 -4.20
CA LEU A 187 -27.33 2.37 -5.02
C LEU A 187 -26.37 1.50 -4.22
N LEU A 188 -26.03 1.88 -2.99
CA LEU A 188 -25.18 1.09 -2.12
C LEU A 188 -25.83 -0.22 -1.69
N ASP A 189 -27.12 -0.20 -1.38
CA ASP A 189 -27.89 -1.40 -1.07
C ASP A 189 -27.95 -2.35 -2.26
N PHE A 190 -28.22 -1.84 -3.47
CA PHE A 190 -28.14 -2.63 -4.70
C PHE A 190 -26.75 -3.20 -4.91
N ALA A 191 -25.70 -2.37 -4.80
CA ALA A 191 -24.34 -2.81 -4.98
C ALA A 191 -23.93 -3.91 -4.00
N THR A 192 -24.31 -3.79 -2.74
CA THR A 192 -24.03 -4.79 -1.69
C THR A 192 -24.67 -6.13 -2.01
N ARG A 193 -25.93 -6.12 -2.44
CA ARG A 193 -26.67 -7.38 -2.77
C ARG A 193 -26.18 -8.06 -4.04
N HIS A 194 -25.64 -7.29 -4.99
CA HIS A 194 -25.22 -7.79 -6.30
C HIS A 194 -23.70 -7.76 -6.49
N TRP A 195 -22.95 -7.57 -5.39
CA TRP A 195 -21.49 -7.48 -5.47
C TRP A 195 -20.86 -8.74 -6.03
N ALA A 196 -20.04 -8.58 -7.07
CA ALA A 196 -19.37 -9.67 -7.76
C ALA A 196 -17.84 -9.43 -7.82
N PRO A 197 -17.06 -9.83 -6.80
CA PRO A 197 -15.62 -9.60 -6.75
C PRO A 197 -14.87 -10.13 -7.97
N ALA A 198 -15.32 -11.26 -8.54
CA ALA A 198 -14.71 -11.87 -9.71
C ALA A 198 -14.79 -11.00 -10.98
N ARG A 199 -15.65 -9.97 -11.01
CA ARG A 199 -15.77 -9.03 -12.12
C ARG A 199 -14.77 -7.88 -12.07
N ILE A 200 -14.18 -7.63 -10.90
CA ILE A 200 -13.21 -6.54 -10.73
C ILE A 200 -12.03 -6.77 -11.69
N PRO A 201 -11.63 -5.74 -12.47
CA PRO A 201 -10.53 -5.90 -13.41
C PRO A 201 -9.24 -6.34 -12.71
N ARG A 202 -8.64 -7.42 -13.18
CA ARG A 202 -7.31 -7.88 -12.73
C ARG A 202 -6.22 -7.07 -13.42
N ALA A 203 -6.20 -5.78 -13.12
CA ALA A 203 -5.27 -4.82 -13.67
C ALA A 203 -4.75 -3.88 -12.59
N ILE A 204 -3.49 -3.49 -12.69
CA ILE A 204 -2.89 -2.53 -11.75
C ILE A 204 -3.47 -1.13 -11.97
N ALA A 205 -3.75 -0.78 -13.23
CA ALA A 205 -4.26 0.52 -13.62
C ALA A 205 -5.25 0.42 -14.78
N VAL A 206 -6.17 1.37 -14.82
CA VAL A 206 -7.15 1.53 -15.90
C VAL A 206 -7.13 2.99 -16.34
N ALA A 207 -7.00 3.24 -17.64
CA ALA A 207 -6.96 4.58 -18.18
C ALA A 207 -8.32 5.31 -18.02
N ALA A 208 -8.30 6.57 -17.63
CA ALA A 208 -9.48 7.42 -17.45
C ALA A 208 -10.32 7.51 -18.74
N SER A 209 -9.67 7.54 -19.89
CA SER A 209 -10.33 7.59 -21.21
C SER A 209 -11.24 6.39 -21.46
N SER A 210 -10.87 5.19 -20.97
CA SER A 210 -11.71 3.99 -21.09
C SER A 210 -13.00 4.05 -20.26
N LEU A 211 -13.05 4.99 -19.31
CA LEU A 211 -14.20 5.22 -18.42
C LEU A 211 -15.05 6.44 -18.86
N GLY A 212 -14.66 7.12 -19.93
CA GLY A 212 -15.26 8.38 -20.37
C GLY A 212 -15.02 9.54 -19.37
N LEU A 213 -13.95 9.44 -18.57
CA LEU A 213 -13.50 10.54 -17.71
C LEU A 213 -12.58 11.46 -18.51
N GLN A 214 -12.81 12.77 -18.39
CA GLN A 214 -11.90 13.78 -18.95
C GLN A 214 -10.69 13.96 -18.03
N GLU A 215 -9.54 14.14 -18.66
CA GLU A 215 -8.26 14.43 -17.98
C GLU A 215 -8.12 15.91 -17.67
#